data_bdf1570c4754475609b321a64e80b404
#
_entry.id   bdf1570c4754475609b321a64e80b404
#
_cell.length_a   1.000
_cell.length_b   1.000
_cell.length_c   1.000
_cell.angle_alpha   90.00
_cell.angle_beta   90.00
_cell.angle_gamma   90.00
#
_symmetry.space_group_name_H-M   'P 1'
#
loop_
_entity.id
_entity.type
_entity.pdbx_description
1 polymer ?
#
loop_
_entity_poly.entity_id
_entity_poly.type
_entity_poly.pdbx_seq_one_letter_code
_entity_poly.pdbx_strand_id
1 'polypeptide(L)'
;MRKLFLLLTVVVAMTSCSTTEPQYSPEIYTSYFYVNPIFKGDSLVSAKDTLSLSYDSQDGSYELDTVYIGDTISFASAYYTVNSDLVAVKMVWDTLYMNLWYNLTDSIEAALTSQTKLETGQLYFAPGYNRVSFPISFSPIKKGGMTLKLTVESTSEFPSNSVLFYIPAIEKVADSTPTN
;
A
#
# COMPACT_ATOMS: atom_id res chain seq x y z
N MET A 1 -36.82 -26.01 43.22
CA MET A 1 -36.94 -25.02 42.15
C MET A 1 -35.91 -23.86 42.26
N ARG A 2 -35.67 -23.26 43.43
CA ARG A 2 -34.75 -22.13 43.62
C ARG A 2 -33.27 -22.46 43.25
N LYS A 3 -32.82 -23.69 43.48
CA LYS A 3 -31.43 -24.13 43.15
C LYS A 3 -31.23 -24.41 41.61
N LEU A 4 -32.30 -24.78 40.94
CA LEU A 4 -32.24 -24.99 39.48
C LEU A 4 -32.15 -23.67 38.71
N PHE A 5 -32.78 -22.61 39.20
CA PHE A 5 -32.72 -21.27 38.62
C PHE A 5 -31.32 -20.65 38.77
N LEU A 6 -30.63 -20.91 39.88
CA LEU A 6 -29.28 -20.40 40.14
C LEU A 6 -28.24 -21.10 39.21
N LEU A 7 -28.44 -22.37 38.93
CA LEU A 7 -27.57 -23.11 38.00
C LEU A 7 -27.75 -22.66 36.57
N LEU A 8 -28.98 -22.34 36.16
CA LEU A 8 -29.28 -21.85 34.81
C LEU A 8 -28.70 -20.44 34.57
N THR A 9 -28.76 -19.55 35.58
CA THR A 9 -28.15 -18.22 35.48
C THR A 9 -26.62 -18.25 35.39
N VAL A 10 -25.95 -19.17 36.08
CA VAL A 10 -24.50 -19.35 35.99
C VAL A 10 -24.07 -19.89 34.62
N VAL A 11 -24.85 -20.81 34.04
CA VAL A 11 -24.57 -21.35 32.68
C VAL A 11 -24.74 -20.28 31.61
N VAL A 12 -25.78 -19.43 31.71
CA VAL A 12 -25.99 -18.31 30.76
C VAL A 12 -24.90 -17.26 30.91
N ALA A 13 -24.39 -16.99 32.12
CA ALA A 13 -23.27 -16.05 32.32
C ALA A 13 -21.94 -16.58 31.76
N MET A 14 -21.74 -17.91 31.70
CA MET A 14 -20.52 -18.49 31.12
C MET A 14 -20.52 -18.55 29.58
N THR A 15 -21.70 -18.50 28.94
CA THR A 15 -21.82 -18.51 27.48
C THR A 15 -21.74 -17.11 26.85
N SER A 16 -21.72 -16.05 27.65
CA SER A 16 -21.63 -14.66 27.14
C SER A 16 -20.20 -14.11 27.07
N CYS A 17 -19.19 -14.92 27.33
CA CYS A 17 -17.81 -14.56 26.99
C CYS A 17 -17.60 -14.84 25.50
N SER A 18 -18.16 -14.02 24.62
CA SER A 18 -17.65 -13.90 23.28
C SER A 18 -16.27 -13.27 23.41
N THR A 19 -15.23 -14.08 23.37
CA THR A 19 -13.88 -13.59 23.13
C THR A 19 -13.88 -12.98 21.73
N THR A 20 -14.22 -11.69 21.66
CA THR A 20 -13.96 -10.92 20.44
C THR A 20 -12.47 -10.95 20.24
N GLU A 21 -12.02 -11.60 19.18
CA GLU A 21 -10.60 -11.61 18.85
C GLU A 21 -10.14 -10.15 18.71
N PRO A 22 -8.96 -9.79 19.25
CA PRO A 22 -8.46 -8.43 19.16
C PRO A 22 -8.32 -8.03 17.70
N GLN A 23 -8.86 -6.88 17.34
CA GLN A 23 -8.72 -6.29 16.02
C GLN A 23 -7.55 -5.30 16.02
N TYR A 24 -6.87 -5.22 14.91
CA TYR A 24 -5.69 -4.39 14.73
C TYR A 24 -5.91 -3.41 13.56
N SER A 25 -5.17 -2.30 13.59
CA SER A 25 -5.11 -1.39 12.45
C SER A 25 -4.57 -2.15 11.23
N PRO A 26 -5.13 -1.92 10.03
CA PRO A 26 -4.56 -2.48 8.82
C PRO A 26 -3.14 -1.95 8.58
N GLU A 27 -2.31 -2.74 7.94
CA GLU A 27 -0.90 -2.45 7.74
C GLU A 27 -0.55 -2.32 6.26
N ILE A 28 0.45 -1.48 5.97
CA ILE A 28 1.03 -1.27 4.65
C ILE A 28 2.51 -1.58 4.73
N TYR A 29 2.98 -2.49 3.88
CA TYR A 29 4.40 -2.80 3.71
C TYR A 29 4.82 -2.48 2.29
N THR A 30 6.00 -1.89 2.14
CA THR A 30 6.62 -1.67 0.83
C THR A 30 7.95 -2.38 0.75
N SER A 31 8.27 -2.91 -0.45
CA SER A 31 9.61 -3.40 -0.75
C SER A 31 10.58 -2.24 -0.96
N TYR A 32 11.82 -2.56 -1.32
CA TYR A 32 12.77 -1.57 -1.85
C TYR A 32 12.21 -0.92 -3.11
N PHE A 33 12.59 0.35 -3.34
CA PHE A 33 12.28 1.12 -4.53
C PHE A 33 13.43 0.98 -5.53
N TYR A 34 13.15 0.36 -6.66
CA TYR A 34 14.14 0.06 -7.70
C TYR A 34 14.04 1.06 -8.85
N VAL A 35 15.18 1.60 -9.29
CA VAL A 35 15.26 2.50 -10.44
C VAL A 35 15.49 1.69 -11.71
N ASN A 36 14.64 1.88 -12.72
CA ASN A 36 14.68 1.21 -14.02
C ASN A 36 14.89 -0.31 -13.88
N PRO A 37 14.03 -1.01 -13.11
CA PRO A 37 14.19 -2.44 -12.89
C PRO A 37 13.89 -3.24 -14.16
N ILE A 38 14.61 -4.36 -14.31
CA ILE A 38 14.34 -5.37 -15.33
C ILE A 38 13.83 -6.62 -14.63
N PHE A 39 12.62 -7.03 -14.99
CA PHE A 39 11.98 -8.22 -14.46
C PHE A 39 11.95 -9.35 -15.50
N LYS A 40 12.01 -10.60 -15.03
CA LYS A 40 11.71 -11.80 -15.81
C LYS A 40 10.59 -12.55 -15.07
N GLY A 41 9.37 -12.43 -15.57
CA GLY A 41 8.17 -12.75 -14.79
C GLY A 41 8.12 -11.85 -13.56
N ASP A 42 7.88 -12.44 -12.38
CA ASP A 42 7.80 -11.69 -11.11
C ASP A 42 9.16 -11.51 -10.42
N SER A 43 10.25 -12.00 -11.03
CA SER A 43 11.59 -11.95 -10.43
C SER A 43 12.38 -10.75 -10.95
N LEU A 44 12.91 -9.94 -10.03
CA LEU A 44 13.85 -8.87 -10.35
C LEU A 44 15.17 -9.49 -10.84
N VAL A 45 15.58 -9.15 -12.06
CA VAL A 45 16.86 -9.57 -12.66
C VAL A 45 17.94 -8.56 -12.37
N SER A 46 17.64 -7.27 -12.55
CA SER A 46 18.55 -6.17 -12.27
C SER A 46 17.77 -4.86 -12.08
N ALA A 47 18.42 -3.89 -11.45
CA ALA A 47 17.97 -2.52 -11.41
C ALA A 47 19.16 -1.59 -11.60
N LYS A 48 18.93 -0.38 -12.10
CA LYS A 48 19.99 0.63 -12.23
C LYS A 48 20.49 1.06 -10.85
N ASP A 49 19.56 1.21 -9.90
CA ASP A 49 19.83 1.62 -8.53
C ASP A 49 18.68 1.17 -7.60
N THR A 50 18.92 1.30 -6.29
CA THR A 50 17.91 1.11 -5.23
C THR A 50 17.87 2.37 -4.40
N LEU A 51 16.69 2.97 -4.25
CA LEU A 51 16.50 4.19 -3.51
C LEU A 51 16.40 3.93 -2.01
N SER A 52 17.01 4.79 -1.22
CA SER A 52 16.83 4.80 0.23
C SER A 52 15.54 5.54 0.62
N LEU A 53 15.01 5.17 1.77
CA LEU A 53 13.89 5.84 2.43
C LEU A 53 14.38 6.40 3.75
N SER A 54 14.12 7.67 4.00
CA SER A 54 14.24 8.29 5.32
C SER A 54 12.85 8.54 5.90
N TYR A 55 12.70 8.27 7.20
CA TYR A 55 11.44 8.50 7.91
C TYR A 55 11.49 9.83 8.65
N ASP A 56 10.54 10.71 8.36
CA ASP A 56 10.31 11.94 9.13
C ASP A 56 9.30 11.67 10.24
N SER A 57 9.77 11.72 11.49
CA SER A 57 8.93 11.49 12.67
C SER A 57 8.04 12.69 13.03
N GLN A 58 8.22 13.85 12.41
CA GLN A 58 7.43 15.06 12.72
C GLN A 58 6.07 15.01 12.03
N ASP A 59 6.02 14.52 10.79
CA ASP A 59 4.79 14.42 10.01
C ASP A 59 4.38 12.97 9.68
N GLY A 60 5.20 11.98 10.07
CA GLY A 60 4.92 10.57 9.85
C GLY A 60 5.05 10.12 8.39
N SER A 61 5.84 10.85 7.60
CA SER A 61 6.06 10.57 6.19
C SER A 61 7.41 9.92 5.92
N TYR A 62 7.58 9.44 4.68
CA TYR A 62 8.84 8.93 4.17
C TYR A 62 9.33 9.81 3.03
N GLU A 63 10.61 10.15 3.03
CA GLU A 63 11.27 10.83 1.92
C GLU A 63 12.14 9.83 1.14
N LEU A 64 11.94 9.75 -0.18
CA LEU A 64 12.79 9.00 -1.08
C LEU A 64 14.03 9.81 -1.46
N ASP A 65 15.10 9.10 -1.81
CA ASP A 65 16.20 9.69 -2.54
C ASP A 65 15.71 10.39 -3.82
N THR A 66 16.48 11.38 -4.27
CA THR A 66 16.16 12.13 -5.49
C THR A 66 16.11 11.23 -6.72
N VAL A 67 15.02 11.32 -7.48
CA VAL A 67 14.81 10.60 -8.73
C VAL A 67 15.01 11.51 -9.95
N TYR A 68 15.26 10.92 -11.12
CA TYR A 68 15.43 11.70 -12.35
C TYR A 68 14.20 11.59 -13.24
N ILE A 69 13.86 12.69 -13.92
CA ILE A 69 12.80 12.71 -14.93
C ILE A 69 13.09 11.66 -15.99
N GLY A 70 12.06 10.84 -16.30
CA GLY A 70 12.13 9.75 -17.26
C GLY A 70 12.70 8.44 -16.74
N ASP A 71 13.18 8.37 -15.47
CA ASP A 71 13.42 7.07 -14.84
C ASP A 71 12.09 6.44 -14.42
N THR A 72 12.03 5.12 -14.44
CA THR A 72 10.92 4.35 -13.88
C THR A 72 11.32 3.84 -12.51
N ILE A 73 10.50 4.10 -11.52
CA ILE A 73 10.69 3.59 -10.16
C ILE A 73 9.60 2.55 -9.89
N SER A 74 10.00 1.36 -9.42
CA SER A 74 9.07 0.27 -9.11
C SER A 74 9.31 -0.30 -7.72
N PHE A 75 8.23 -0.63 -7.03
CA PHE A 75 8.24 -1.29 -5.73
C PHE A 75 7.00 -2.18 -5.59
N ALA A 76 7.06 -3.20 -4.74
CA ALA A 76 5.89 -3.97 -4.36
C ALA A 76 5.28 -3.37 -3.09
N SER A 77 3.95 -3.28 -3.04
CA SER A 77 3.22 -2.90 -1.85
C SER A 77 2.30 -4.03 -1.42
N ALA A 78 2.31 -4.34 -0.11
CA ALA A 78 1.45 -5.33 0.50
C ALA A 78 0.55 -4.65 1.53
N TYR A 79 -0.72 -5.02 1.51
CA TYR A 79 -1.77 -4.52 2.39
C TYR A 79 -2.36 -5.69 3.14
N TYR A 80 -2.55 -5.55 4.43
CA TYR A 80 -2.88 -6.68 5.26
C TYR A 80 -3.68 -6.26 6.49
N THR A 81 -4.61 -7.14 6.93
CA THR A 81 -5.39 -6.97 8.15
C THR A 81 -5.37 -8.26 8.97
N VAL A 82 -5.54 -8.14 10.29
CA VAL A 82 -5.69 -9.26 11.21
C VAL A 82 -7.11 -9.28 11.76
N ASN A 83 -7.77 -10.43 11.69
CA ASN A 83 -9.12 -10.65 12.20
C ASN A 83 -10.18 -9.69 11.64
N SER A 84 -9.95 -9.20 10.42
CA SER A 84 -10.86 -8.29 9.71
C SER A 84 -10.65 -8.40 8.20
N ASP A 85 -11.60 -7.92 7.41
CA ASP A 85 -11.51 -7.89 5.96
C ASP A 85 -10.91 -6.59 5.46
N LEU A 86 -10.17 -6.65 4.35
CA LEU A 86 -9.82 -5.47 3.56
C LEU A 86 -11.08 -4.92 2.89
N VAL A 87 -11.30 -3.62 3.04
CA VAL A 87 -12.39 -2.89 2.38
C VAL A 87 -11.88 -2.23 1.12
N ALA A 88 -10.77 -1.48 1.22
CA ALA A 88 -10.20 -0.77 0.09
C ALA A 88 -8.69 -0.57 0.21
N VAL A 89 -8.05 -0.44 -0.95
CA VAL A 89 -6.72 0.15 -1.12
C VAL A 89 -6.88 1.38 -2.01
N LYS A 90 -6.35 2.51 -1.57
CA LYS A 90 -6.43 3.78 -2.29
C LYS A 90 -5.02 4.35 -2.48
N MET A 91 -4.75 4.78 -3.70
CA MET A 91 -3.50 5.44 -4.09
C MET A 91 -3.84 6.86 -4.55
N VAL A 92 -3.21 7.85 -3.95
CA VAL A 92 -3.34 9.26 -4.33
C VAL A 92 -1.96 9.78 -4.67
N TRP A 93 -1.79 10.33 -5.86
CA TRP A 93 -0.51 10.85 -6.34
C TRP A 93 -0.68 12.16 -7.07
N ASP A 94 0.41 12.90 -7.22
CA ASP A 94 0.42 14.17 -7.92
C ASP A 94 0.51 13.93 -9.44
N THR A 95 -0.64 13.90 -10.10
CA THR A 95 -0.78 13.63 -11.55
C THR A 95 -0.13 14.69 -12.44
N LEU A 96 0.20 15.88 -11.91
CA LEU A 96 0.90 16.93 -12.65
C LEU A 96 2.42 16.69 -12.71
N TYR A 97 2.95 15.84 -11.83
CA TYR A 97 4.38 15.62 -11.67
C TYR A 97 4.82 14.19 -11.95
N MET A 98 3.91 13.20 -11.85
CA MET A 98 4.22 11.80 -12.15
C MET A 98 3.09 11.05 -12.84
N ASN A 99 3.48 10.10 -13.68
CA ASN A 99 2.61 9.02 -14.11
C ASN A 99 2.76 7.86 -13.13
N LEU A 100 1.65 7.22 -12.75
CA LEU A 100 1.63 6.04 -11.90
C LEU A 100 0.83 4.94 -12.58
N TRP A 101 1.33 3.71 -12.46
CA TRP A 101 0.63 2.49 -12.91
C TRP A 101 0.93 1.33 -11.97
N TYR A 102 0.10 0.31 -12.01
CA TYR A 102 0.24 -0.91 -11.24
C TYR A 102 -0.36 -2.09 -12.00
N ASN A 103 0.16 -3.28 -11.72
CA ASN A 103 -0.31 -4.51 -12.33
C ASN A 103 -0.99 -5.38 -11.29
N LEU A 104 -2.23 -5.74 -11.54
CA LEU A 104 -2.99 -6.67 -10.72
C LEU A 104 -2.90 -8.06 -11.33
N THR A 105 -2.87 -9.08 -10.50
CA THR A 105 -3.03 -10.47 -10.94
C THR A 105 -4.51 -10.80 -11.13
N ASP A 106 -4.81 -11.80 -11.94
CA ASP A 106 -6.21 -12.27 -12.17
C ASP A 106 -6.93 -12.55 -10.84
N SER A 107 -6.21 -13.08 -9.84
CA SER A 107 -6.77 -13.37 -8.52
C SER A 107 -7.15 -12.11 -7.74
N ILE A 108 -6.39 -11.03 -7.88
CA ILE A 108 -6.72 -9.73 -7.27
C ILE A 108 -7.88 -9.08 -8.02
N GLU A 109 -7.86 -9.11 -9.35
CA GLU A 109 -8.94 -8.57 -10.17
C GLU A 109 -10.28 -9.26 -9.87
N ALA A 110 -10.27 -10.59 -9.69
CA ALA A 110 -11.45 -11.36 -9.29
C ALA A 110 -11.98 -11.02 -7.88
N ALA A 111 -11.12 -10.46 -7.01
CA ALA A 111 -11.48 -10.00 -5.67
C ALA A 111 -12.12 -8.61 -5.65
N LEU A 112 -12.03 -7.84 -6.73
CA LEU A 112 -12.51 -6.47 -6.80
C LEU A 112 -14.03 -6.40 -6.96
N THR A 113 -14.62 -5.37 -6.37
CA THR A 113 -16.04 -5.06 -6.54
C THR A 113 -16.26 -4.06 -7.68
N SER A 114 -17.52 -3.91 -8.09
CA SER A 114 -17.93 -2.92 -9.10
C SER A 114 -17.72 -1.46 -8.70
N GLN A 115 -17.38 -1.18 -7.44
CA GLN A 115 -17.04 0.16 -6.94
C GLN A 115 -15.61 0.58 -7.29
N THR A 116 -14.77 -0.37 -7.70
CA THR A 116 -13.37 -0.12 -8.07
C THR A 116 -13.25 0.85 -9.23
N LYS A 117 -12.31 1.80 -9.10
CA LYS A 117 -11.95 2.81 -10.10
C LYS A 117 -10.45 2.76 -10.33
N LEU A 118 -10.03 1.89 -11.24
CA LEU A 118 -8.61 1.63 -11.51
C LEU A 118 -7.88 2.91 -11.94
N GLU A 119 -8.49 3.74 -12.79
CA GLU A 119 -7.91 4.98 -13.31
C GLU A 119 -7.59 6.03 -12.23
N THR A 120 -8.25 5.94 -11.08
CA THR A 120 -8.04 6.84 -9.93
C THR A 120 -7.38 6.15 -8.74
N GLY A 121 -6.88 4.92 -8.92
CA GLY A 121 -6.18 4.18 -7.89
C GLY A 121 -7.05 3.76 -6.70
N GLN A 122 -8.35 3.52 -6.91
CA GLN A 122 -9.28 3.11 -5.86
C GLN A 122 -9.74 1.68 -6.10
N LEU A 123 -9.22 0.75 -5.29
CA LEU A 123 -9.53 -0.68 -5.36
C LEU A 123 -10.41 -1.04 -4.17
N TYR A 124 -11.61 -1.56 -4.42
CA TYR A 124 -12.54 -2.03 -3.39
C TYR A 124 -12.68 -3.54 -3.48
N PHE A 125 -12.55 -4.22 -2.35
CA PHE A 125 -12.51 -5.67 -2.25
C PHE A 125 -13.85 -6.26 -1.79
N ALA A 126 -14.15 -7.46 -2.28
CA ALA A 126 -15.23 -8.27 -1.75
C ALA A 126 -14.87 -8.78 -0.34
N PRO A 127 -15.86 -9.08 0.52
CA PRO A 127 -15.59 -9.67 1.85
C PRO A 127 -14.79 -10.98 1.77
N GLY A 128 -14.00 -11.26 2.81
CA GLY A 128 -13.19 -12.47 2.93
C GLY A 128 -11.73 -12.31 2.49
N TYR A 129 -11.33 -11.15 2.02
CA TYR A 129 -9.93 -10.85 1.70
C TYR A 129 -9.29 -10.08 2.86
N ASN A 130 -8.18 -10.59 3.38
CA ASN A 130 -7.42 -9.93 4.46
C ASN A 130 -6.01 -9.54 4.05
N ARG A 131 -5.59 -9.88 2.82
CA ARG A 131 -4.26 -9.55 2.30
C ARG A 131 -4.28 -9.44 0.79
N VAL A 132 -3.61 -8.41 0.27
CA VAL A 132 -3.28 -8.27 -1.16
C VAL A 132 -1.87 -7.69 -1.31
N SER A 133 -1.19 -8.01 -2.40
CA SER A 133 0.11 -7.43 -2.74
C SER A 133 0.25 -7.33 -4.24
N PHE A 134 0.71 -6.17 -4.72
CA PHE A 134 0.94 -5.93 -6.14
C PHE A 134 2.06 -4.90 -6.37
N PRO A 135 2.73 -4.96 -7.52
CA PRO A 135 3.73 -3.99 -7.90
C PRO A 135 3.08 -2.66 -8.29
N ILE A 136 3.72 -1.59 -7.84
CA ILE A 136 3.40 -0.21 -8.21
C ILE A 136 4.64 0.37 -8.90
N SER A 137 4.42 1.09 -9.99
CA SER A 137 5.47 1.79 -10.70
C SER A 137 5.06 3.22 -10.96
N PHE A 138 6.04 4.12 -10.95
CA PHE A 138 5.81 5.52 -11.33
C PHE A 138 7.00 6.07 -12.10
N SER A 139 6.76 7.13 -12.86
CA SER A 139 7.79 7.87 -13.57
C SER A 139 7.58 9.37 -13.37
N PRO A 140 8.58 10.11 -12.86
CA PRO A 140 8.54 11.55 -12.81
C PRO A 140 8.49 12.14 -14.22
N ILE A 141 7.59 13.10 -14.44
CA ILE A 141 7.41 13.78 -15.72
C ILE A 141 7.79 15.27 -15.64
N LYS A 142 7.96 15.78 -14.44
CA LYS A 142 8.29 17.18 -14.18
C LYS A 142 9.19 17.31 -12.96
N LYS A 143 10.09 18.31 -13.02
CA LYS A 143 10.96 18.68 -11.89
C LYS A 143 10.14 19.25 -10.74
N GLY A 144 10.47 18.84 -9.52
CA GLY A 144 9.87 19.34 -8.28
C GLY A 144 9.65 18.24 -7.25
N GLY A 145 9.09 18.61 -6.11
CA GLY A 145 8.61 17.66 -5.10
C GLY A 145 7.25 17.14 -5.51
N MET A 146 7.03 15.83 -5.38
CA MET A 146 5.75 15.17 -5.61
C MET A 146 5.42 14.24 -4.45
N THR A 147 4.17 13.86 -4.33
CA THR A 147 3.69 12.98 -3.27
C THR A 147 3.01 11.74 -3.82
N LEU A 148 3.16 10.63 -3.10
CA LEU A 148 2.38 9.41 -3.26
C LEU A 148 1.86 8.98 -1.88
N LYS A 149 0.56 8.93 -1.72
CA LYS A 149 -0.11 8.43 -0.53
C LYS A 149 -0.77 7.09 -0.81
N LEU A 150 -0.41 6.09 -0.01
CA LEU A 150 -1.07 4.80 0.01
C LEU A 150 -1.97 4.73 1.25
N THR A 151 -3.20 4.26 1.08
CA THR A 151 -4.15 4.08 2.18
C THR A 151 -4.76 2.69 2.07
N VAL A 152 -4.87 2.01 3.20
CA VAL A 152 -5.61 0.76 3.34
C VAL A 152 -6.78 0.97 4.29
N GLU A 153 -7.94 0.43 3.94
CA GLU A 153 -9.16 0.44 4.74
C GLU A 153 -9.60 -0.99 5.06
N SER A 154 -10.10 -1.20 6.25
CA SER A 154 -10.57 -2.50 6.75
C SER A 154 -11.88 -2.39 7.52
N THR A 155 -12.48 -3.55 7.81
CA THR A 155 -13.68 -3.67 8.67
C THR A 155 -13.36 -3.65 10.16
N SER A 156 -12.09 -3.43 10.56
CA SER A 156 -11.66 -3.42 11.96
C SER A 156 -12.17 -2.18 12.73
N GLU A 157 -12.01 -2.19 14.05
CA GLU A 157 -12.24 -1.01 14.92
C GLU A 157 -11.33 0.18 14.54
N PHE A 158 -10.16 -0.12 13.94
CA PHE A 158 -9.22 0.86 13.40
C PHE A 158 -9.31 0.83 11.87
N PRO A 159 -10.25 1.57 11.28
CA PRO A 159 -10.70 1.29 9.91
C PRO A 159 -9.69 1.65 8.82
N SER A 160 -8.66 2.42 9.11
CA SER A 160 -7.71 2.83 8.09
C SER A 160 -6.31 3.09 8.60
N ASN A 161 -5.32 2.91 7.69
CA ASN A 161 -3.94 3.34 7.86
C ASN A 161 -3.41 3.94 6.55
N SER A 162 -2.43 4.83 6.64
CA SER A 162 -1.86 5.50 5.46
C SER A 162 -0.35 5.68 5.61
N VAL A 163 0.34 5.62 4.46
CA VAL A 163 1.75 5.96 4.32
C VAL A 163 1.86 7.05 3.26
N LEU A 164 2.63 8.09 3.55
CA LEU A 164 2.91 9.21 2.65
C LEU A 164 4.39 9.20 2.26
N PHE A 165 4.66 9.25 0.96
CA PHE A 165 5.99 9.39 0.38
C PHE A 165 6.17 10.77 -0.23
N TYR A 166 7.25 11.46 0.13
CA TYR A 166 7.76 12.63 -0.57
C TYR A 166 8.88 12.20 -1.52
N ILE A 167 8.80 12.64 -2.77
CA ILE A 167 9.65 12.17 -3.85
C ILE A 167 10.20 13.39 -4.59
N PRO A 168 11.45 13.81 -4.33
CA PRO A 168 12.08 14.89 -5.06
C PRO A 168 12.52 14.43 -6.46
N ALA A 169 12.20 15.21 -7.50
CA ALA A 169 12.58 14.90 -8.88
C ALA A 169 13.41 16.05 -9.51
N ILE A 170 14.46 15.68 -10.25
CA ILE A 170 15.32 16.59 -10.97
C ILE A 170 15.53 16.15 -12.42
N GLU A 171 15.98 17.06 -13.27
CA GLU A 171 16.42 16.73 -14.63
C GLU A 171 17.75 15.98 -14.62
N LYS A 172 17.91 15.01 -15.54
CA LYS A 172 19.23 14.45 -15.79
C LYS A 172 20.14 15.54 -16.37
N VAL A 173 21.26 15.78 -15.71
CA VAL A 173 22.32 16.60 -16.31
C VAL A 173 22.82 15.84 -17.53
N ALA A 174 22.73 16.46 -18.73
CA ALA A 174 23.32 15.90 -19.92
C ALA A 174 24.82 15.74 -19.68
N ASP A 175 25.32 14.51 -19.81
CA ASP A 175 26.77 14.25 -19.77
C ASP A 175 27.41 15.10 -20.88
N SER A 176 28.04 16.18 -20.49
CA SER A 176 28.88 16.96 -21.39
C SER A 176 30.15 16.15 -21.64
N THR A 177 30.07 15.16 -22.51
CA THR A 177 31.26 14.49 -23.02
C THR A 177 32.08 15.55 -23.76
N PRO A 178 33.28 15.87 -23.33
CA PRO A 178 34.13 16.79 -24.09
C PRO A 178 34.43 16.09 -25.44
N THR A 179 33.91 16.68 -26.52
CA THR A 179 34.35 16.33 -27.89
C THR A 179 35.81 16.72 -28.01
N ASN A 180 36.70 15.72 -27.89
CA ASN A 180 38.10 15.83 -28.31
C ASN A 180 38.22 15.76 -29.83
#